data_62697b1d358639a7ff33d0ccdc8ee5c2
#
_entry.id   62697b1d358639a7ff33d0ccdc8ee5c2
#
_cell.length_a   1.000
_cell.length_b   1.000
_cell.length_c   1.000
_cell.angle_alpha   90.00
_cell.angle_beta   90.00
_cell.angle_gamma   90.00
#
_symmetry.space_group_name_H-M   'P 1'
#
loop_
_entity.id
_entity.type
_entity.pdbx_description
1 polymer ?
#
loop_
_entity_poly.entity_id
_entity_poly.type
_entity_poly.pdbx_seq_one_letter_code
_entity_poly.pdbx_strand_id
1 'polypeptide(L)'
;MAVEKLADSSKDWKSEHKALTMKVNIAGEEVLLAKPQTYMNLSGEAVQALMTWYKVKVDHLLVFSDDINLDVGRIRCRKDGSHGGQNGLRNIIEHVGDKFPRIRFGVGKCPPKFDLSNWVLAKFSPEDRPAFEEAISKVPALVECYFKLGIEKCMERYNGK
;
A
#
# COMPACT_ATOMS: atom_id res chain seq x y z
N MET A 1 -5.18 -5.90 2.78
CA MET A 1 -5.33 -5.72 4.24
C MET A 1 -5.26 -4.27 4.69
N ALA A 2 -4.27 -3.49 4.27
CA ALA A 2 -4.15 -2.10 4.71
C ALA A 2 -5.31 -1.22 4.21
N VAL A 3 -5.62 -1.32 2.93
CA VAL A 3 -6.71 -0.54 2.32
C VAL A 3 -8.06 -0.87 2.95
N GLU A 4 -8.26 -2.11 3.36
CA GLU A 4 -9.52 -2.53 3.98
C GLU A 4 -9.78 -1.86 5.32
N LYS A 5 -8.73 -1.41 6.02
CA LYS A 5 -8.87 -0.65 7.27
C LYS A 5 -9.47 0.75 7.06
N LEU A 6 -9.47 1.23 5.83
CA LEU A 6 -10.06 2.52 5.45
C LEU A 6 -11.48 2.37 4.90
N ALA A 7 -11.91 1.14 4.64
CA ALA A 7 -13.21 0.88 4.01
C ALA A 7 -14.38 1.26 4.93
N ASP A 8 -15.45 1.73 4.31
CA ASP A 8 -16.72 1.99 4.98
C ASP A 8 -17.56 0.72 4.91
N SER A 9 -17.85 0.12 6.07
CA SER A 9 -18.59 -1.15 6.16
C SER A 9 -20.03 -1.05 5.65
N SER A 10 -20.57 0.16 5.51
CA SER A 10 -21.92 0.37 4.96
C SER A 10 -21.95 0.37 3.43
N LYS A 11 -20.79 0.30 2.77
CA LYS A 11 -20.65 0.34 1.32
C LYS A 11 -20.13 -0.97 0.78
N ASP A 12 -20.48 -1.28 -0.47
CA ASP A 12 -19.97 -2.44 -1.19
C ASP A 12 -18.77 -2.04 -2.07
N TRP A 13 -17.85 -2.98 -2.26
CA TRP A 13 -16.77 -2.82 -3.22
C TRP A 13 -17.31 -2.97 -4.64
N LYS A 14 -16.91 -2.06 -5.52
CA LYS A 14 -17.27 -2.08 -6.93
C LYS A 14 -16.16 -2.72 -7.75
N SER A 15 -16.52 -3.62 -8.68
CA SER A 15 -15.55 -4.21 -9.59
C SER A 15 -15.41 -3.34 -10.83
N GLU A 16 -14.23 -2.78 -11.09
CA GLU A 16 -13.94 -1.95 -12.25
C GLU A 16 -12.43 -1.90 -12.53
N HIS A 17 -12.06 -1.80 -13.79
CA HIS A 17 -10.66 -1.62 -14.21
C HIS A 17 -9.70 -2.62 -13.57
N LYS A 18 -10.11 -3.87 -13.48
CA LYS A 18 -9.31 -4.97 -12.89
C LYS A 18 -9.03 -4.76 -11.40
N ALA A 19 -9.88 -4.05 -10.70
CA ALA A 19 -9.74 -3.77 -9.28
C ALA A 19 -11.10 -3.79 -8.58
N LEU A 20 -11.08 -3.95 -7.27
CA LEU A 20 -12.22 -3.63 -6.41
C LEU A 20 -12.00 -2.22 -5.87
N THR A 21 -12.99 -1.37 -6.02
CA THR A 21 -12.90 0.04 -5.63
C THR A 21 -14.01 0.45 -4.67
N MET A 22 -13.73 1.48 -3.87
CA MET A 22 -14.71 2.07 -2.98
C MET A 22 -14.35 3.55 -2.77
N LYS A 23 -15.34 4.43 -2.91
CA LYS A 23 -15.15 5.85 -2.58
C LYS A 23 -15.47 6.08 -1.11
N VAL A 24 -14.56 6.72 -0.41
CA VAL A 24 -14.73 7.09 1.00
C VAL A 24 -14.30 8.53 1.21
N ASN A 25 -14.70 9.12 2.35
CA ASN A 25 -14.22 10.43 2.77
C ASN A 25 -13.18 10.25 3.88
N ILE A 26 -12.01 10.85 3.70
CA ILE A 26 -10.94 10.82 4.69
C ILE A 26 -10.45 12.25 4.88
N ALA A 27 -10.55 12.77 6.10
CA ALA A 27 -10.12 14.13 6.43
C ALA A 27 -10.74 15.20 5.51
N GLY A 28 -12.00 15.01 5.13
CA GLY A 28 -12.70 15.94 4.24
C GLY A 28 -12.45 15.74 2.76
N GLU A 29 -11.59 14.79 2.38
CA GLU A 29 -11.24 14.51 0.99
C GLU A 29 -11.97 13.28 0.47
N GLU A 30 -12.45 13.34 -0.78
CA GLU A 30 -12.99 12.15 -1.45
C GLU A 30 -11.82 11.29 -1.93
N VAL A 31 -11.77 10.05 -1.46
CA VAL A 31 -10.67 9.13 -1.73
C VAL A 31 -11.20 7.87 -2.38
N LEU A 32 -10.55 7.43 -3.46
CA LEU A 32 -10.84 6.16 -4.08
C LEU A 32 -9.91 5.10 -3.50
N LEU A 33 -10.47 4.14 -2.78
CA LEU A 33 -9.73 2.95 -2.35
C LEU A 33 -9.73 1.94 -3.49
N ALA A 34 -8.61 1.29 -3.73
CA ALA A 34 -8.49 0.30 -4.80
C ALA A 34 -7.69 -0.92 -4.34
N LYS A 35 -8.23 -2.09 -4.63
CA LYS A 35 -7.54 -3.37 -4.44
C LYS A 35 -7.41 -4.01 -5.82
N PRO A 36 -6.22 -3.95 -6.47
CA PRO A 36 -6.02 -4.61 -7.75
C PRO A 36 -6.34 -6.09 -7.66
N GLN A 37 -7.06 -6.59 -8.66
CA GLN A 37 -7.46 -8.01 -8.76
C GLN A 37 -6.67 -8.74 -9.82
N THR A 38 -5.61 -8.15 -10.32
CA THR A 38 -4.64 -8.76 -11.21
C THR A 38 -3.67 -9.63 -10.40
N TYR A 39 -2.86 -10.43 -11.09
CA TYR A 39 -1.70 -11.01 -10.44
C TYR A 39 -0.82 -9.89 -9.92
N MET A 40 -0.08 -10.14 -8.82
CA MET A 40 0.71 -9.11 -8.14
C MET A 40 1.62 -8.35 -9.10
N ASN A 41 2.25 -9.05 -10.04
CA ASN A 41 3.16 -8.45 -11.01
C ASN A 41 2.47 -7.61 -12.10
N LEU A 42 1.13 -7.56 -12.12
CA LEU A 42 0.35 -6.79 -13.09
C LEU A 42 -0.48 -5.68 -12.44
N SER A 43 -0.19 -5.33 -11.19
CA SER A 43 -0.93 -4.29 -10.46
C SER A 43 -0.92 -2.93 -11.15
N GLY A 44 0.13 -2.62 -11.90
CA GLY A 44 0.23 -1.35 -12.63
C GLY A 44 -0.82 -1.17 -13.70
N GLU A 45 -1.32 -2.26 -14.29
CA GLU A 45 -2.41 -2.16 -15.28
C GLU A 45 -3.68 -1.59 -14.65
N ALA A 46 -4.05 -2.11 -13.47
CA ALA A 46 -5.23 -1.64 -12.75
C ALA A 46 -5.04 -0.19 -12.28
N VAL A 47 -3.88 0.13 -11.72
CA VAL A 47 -3.57 1.47 -11.23
C VAL A 47 -3.61 2.49 -12.36
N GLN A 48 -2.98 2.19 -13.49
CA GLN A 48 -2.97 3.12 -14.64
C GLN A 48 -4.38 3.34 -15.19
N ALA A 49 -5.17 2.27 -15.32
CA ALA A 49 -6.55 2.37 -15.81
C ALA A 49 -7.41 3.25 -14.89
N LEU A 50 -7.30 3.05 -13.57
CA LEU A 50 -8.05 3.85 -12.60
C LEU A 50 -7.61 5.31 -12.61
N MET A 51 -6.30 5.57 -12.67
CA MET A 51 -5.79 6.94 -12.73
C MET A 51 -6.28 7.68 -13.97
N THR A 52 -6.32 6.99 -15.11
CA THR A 52 -6.81 7.57 -16.36
C THR A 52 -8.31 7.86 -16.27
N TRP A 53 -9.09 6.91 -15.78
CA TRP A 53 -10.54 7.05 -15.68
C TRP A 53 -10.96 8.16 -14.72
N TYR A 54 -10.35 8.20 -13.52
CA TYR A 54 -10.67 9.18 -12.48
C TYR A 54 -9.85 10.45 -12.57
N LYS A 55 -8.95 10.57 -13.57
CA LYS A 55 -8.09 11.74 -13.80
C LYS A 55 -7.24 12.09 -12.58
N VAL A 56 -6.62 11.07 -11.98
CA VAL A 56 -5.75 11.21 -10.82
C VAL A 56 -4.31 11.41 -11.28
N LYS A 57 -3.63 12.39 -10.69
CA LYS A 57 -2.21 12.64 -10.97
C LYS A 57 -1.35 11.67 -10.15
N VAL A 58 -0.13 11.40 -10.64
CA VAL A 58 0.77 10.44 -10.01
C VAL A 58 1.13 10.85 -8.57
N ASP A 59 1.24 12.14 -8.29
CA ASP A 59 1.54 12.63 -6.93
C ASP A 59 0.33 12.53 -5.98
N HIS A 60 -0.85 12.19 -6.50
CA HIS A 60 -2.06 11.92 -5.70
C HIS A 60 -2.34 10.42 -5.54
N LEU A 61 -1.41 9.58 -5.97
CA LEU A 61 -1.47 8.13 -5.80
C LEU A 61 -0.71 7.74 -4.52
N LEU A 62 -1.39 7.09 -3.59
CA LEU A 62 -0.74 6.54 -2.40
C LEU A 62 -0.83 5.01 -2.48
N VAL A 63 0.31 4.34 -2.42
CA VAL A 63 0.38 2.89 -2.55
C VAL A 63 0.83 2.26 -1.24
N PHE A 64 0.13 1.22 -0.81
CA PHE A 64 0.56 0.36 0.29
C PHE A 64 1.23 -0.88 -0.28
N SER A 65 2.40 -1.23 0.22
CA SER A 65 3.11 -2.43 -0.21
C SER A 65 3.81 -3.11 0.97
N ASP A 66 4.06 -4.39 0.83
CA ASP A 66 4.91 -5.13 1.75
C ASP A 66 6.39 -4.90 1.41
N ASP A 67 7.27 -5.11 2.40
CA ASP A 67 8.70 -4.93 2.24
C ASP A 67 9.45 -6.00 3.03
N ILE A 68 10.16 -6.87 2.33
CA ILE A 68 10.94 -7.95 2.94
C ILE A 68 12.21 -7.45 3.60
N ASN A 69 12.62 -6.21 3.32
CA ASN A 69 13.83 -5.62 3.88
C ASN A 69 13.58 -4.88 5.20
N LEU A 70 12.32 -4.86 5.64
CA LEU A 70 11.93 -4.29 6.94
C LEU A 70 11.47 -5.39 7.87
N ASP A 71 11.82 -5.27 9.14
CA ASP A 71 11.34 -6.19 10.17
C ASP A 71 9.81 -6.14 10.29
N VAL A 72 9.21 -7.25 10.68
CA VAL A 72 7.76 -7.33 10.87
C VAL A 72 7.30 -6.27 11.86
N GLY A 73 6.26 -5.52 11.48
CA GLY A 73 5.71 -4.46 12.31
C GLY A 73 6.31 -3.08 12.06
N ARG A 74 7.37 -2.98 11.25
CA ARG A 74 7.93 -1.68 10.88
C ARG A 74 7.11 -1.06 9.75
N ILE A 75 7.00 0.27 9.80
CA ILE A 75 6.33 1.06 8.76
C ILE A 75 7.36 2.01 8.18
N ARG A 76 7.39 2.15 6.87
CA ARG A 76 8.24 3.13 6.20
C ARG A 76 7.44 3.90 5.15
N CYS A 77 7.34 5.20 5.35
CA CYS A 77 6.73 6.11 4.39
C CYS A 77 7.81 6.69 3.49
N ARG A 78 7.53 6.77 2.20
CA ARG A 78 8.44 7.36 1.20
C ARG A 78 7.65 8.23 0.25
N LYS A 79 8.27 9.34 -0.16
CA LYS A 79 7.68 10.25 -1.16
C LYS A 79 7.79 9.68 -2.57
N ASP A 80 8.87 8.98 -2.86
CA ASP A 80 9.17 8.35 -4.15
C ASP A 80 10.17 7.21 -3.94
N GLY A 81 10.68 6.63 -5.00
CA GLY A 81 11.79 5.70 -4.93
C GLY A 81 11.57 4.41 -5.71
N SER A 82 12.54 3.49 -5.57
CA SER A 82 12.54 2.21 -6.26
C SER A 82 11.52 1.22 -5.66
N HIS A 83 11.34 0.10 -6.34
CA HIS A 83 10.38 -0.93 -5.91
C HIS A 83 10.87 -1.81 -4.76
N GLY A 84 12.16 -1.79 -4.43
CA GLY A 84 12.71 -2.58 -3.32
C GLY A 84 12.54 -4.10 -3.48
N GLY A 85 12.39 -4.60 -4.70
CA GLY A 85 12.19 -6.02 -4.97
C GLY A 85 10.72 -6.48 -4.92
N GLN A 86 9.77 -5.59 -4.66
CA GLN A 86 8.34 -5.93 -4.62
C GLN A 86 7.76 -5.85 -6.04
N ASN A 87 7.25 -6.99 -6.54
CA ASN A 87 6.83 -7.11 -7.95
C ASN A 87 5.64 -6.23 -8.32
N GLY A 88 4.66 -6.11 -7.44
CA GLY A 88 3.50 -5.25 -7.70
C GLY A 88 3.90 -3.78 -7.82
N LEU A 89 4.75 -3.32 -6.92
CA LEU A 89 5.26 -1.96 -6.93
C LEU A 89 6.12 -1.71 -8.17
N ARG A 90 6.95 -2.67 -8.55
CA ARG A 90 7.74 -2.61 -9.79
C ARG A 90 6.85 -2.40 -11.00
N ASN A 91 5.77 -3.16 -11.11
CA ASN A 91 4.85 -3.05 -12.24
C ASN A 91 4.13 -1.70 -12.26
N ILE A 92 3.73 -1.19 -11.08
CA ILE A 92 3.14 0.15 -10.98
C ILE A 92 4.13 1.20 -11.48
N ILE A 93 5.39 1.12 -11.05
CA ILE A 93 6.44 2.06 -11.48
C ILE A 93 6.65 2.00 -12.99
N GLU A 94 6.62 0.81 -13.59
CA GLU A 94 6.75 0.65 -15.04
C GLU A 94 5.62 1.35 -15.81
N HIS A 95 4.43 1.43 -15.22
CA HIS A 95 3.28 2.04 -15.88
C HIS A 95 3.14 3.55 -15.63
N VAL A 96 3.45 4.02 -14.43
CA VAL A 96 3.15 5.40 -14.04
C VAL A 96 4.37 6.18 -13.53
N GLY A 97 5.55 5.55 -13.47
CA GLY A 97 6.76 6.16 -12.93
C GLY A 97 6.85 6.01 -11.42
N ASP A 98 7.94 6.51 -10.83
CA ASP A 98 8.24 6.31 -9.41
C ASP A 98 7.92 7.52 -8.51
N LYS A 99 7.32 8.57 -9.07
CA LYS A 99 7.07 9.83 -8.35
C LYS A 99 5.74 9.84 -7.61
N PHE A 100 5.46 8.79 -6.86
CA PHE A 100 4.26 8.71 -6.02
C PHE A 100 4.63 8.30 -4.59
N PRO A 101 3.89 8.81 -3.58
CA PRO A 101 4.12 8.40 -2.20
C PRO A 101 3.70 6.94 -1.98
N ARG A 102 4.42 6.27 -1.10
CA ARG A 102 4.14 4.88 -0.75
C ARG A 102 4.40 4.63 0.72
N ILE A 103 3.68 3.67 1.25
CA ILE A 103 3.84 3.23 2.63
C ILE A 103 4.14 1.75 2.60
N ARG A 104 5.29 1.38 3.15
CA ARG A 104 5.77 0.01 3.17
C ARG A 104 5.57 -0.59 4.56
N PHE A 105 5.07 -1.82 4.59
CA PHE A 105 4.88 -2.59 5.82
C PHE A 105 5.87 -3.73 5.85
N GLY A 106 6.68 -3.80 6.90
CA GLY A 106 7.69 -4.85 7.05
C GLY A 106 7.06 -6.22 7.22
N VAL A 107 7.53 -7.18 6.45
CA VAL A 107 7.12 -8.59 6.53
C VAL A 107 8.28 -9.50 6.89
N GLY A 108 9.47 -8.95 7.10
CA GLY A 108 10.67 -9.70 7.46
C GLY A 108 11.41 -10.25 6.25
N LYS A 109 12.66 -10.63 6.48
CA LYS A 109 13.53 -11.15 5.43
C LYS A 109 13.06 -12.50 4.91
N CYS A 110 13.19 -12.71 3.60
CA CYS A 110 12.91 -13.97 2.99
C CYS A 110 13.91 -15.03 3.46
N PRO A 111 13.46 -16.16 4.05
CA PRO A 111 14.37 -17.25 4.40
C PRO A 111 15.12 -17.79 3.18
N PRO A 112 16.38 -18.25 3.33
CA PRO A 112 17.19 -18.71 2.19
C PRO A 112 16.58 -19.85 1.36
N LYS A 113 15.67 -20.62 1.93
CA LYS A 113 15.03 -21.77 1.25
C LYS A 113 13.78 -21.40 0.45
N PHE A 114 13.33 -20.14 0.52
CA PHE A 114 12.14 -19.67 -0.18
C PHE A 114 12.53 -18.68 -1.26
N ASP A 115 11.84 -18.71 -2.39
CA ASP A 115 11.93 -17.57 -3.29
C ASP A 115 11.08 -16.41 -2.74
N LEU A 116 11.32 -15.22 -3.27
CA LEU A 116 10.69 -13.99 -2.79
C LEU A 116 9.16 -14.03 -2.85
N SER A 117 8.61 -14.57 -3.95
CA SER A 117 7.15 -14.63 -4.12
C SER A 117 6.49 -15.50 -3.07
N ASN A 118 7.08 -16.68 -2.81
CA ASN A 118 6.53 -17.59 -1.81
C ASN A 118 6.58 -17.00 -0.41
N TRP A 119 7.66 -16.28 -0.08
CA TRP A 119 7.81 -15.67 1.23
C TRP A 119 6.73 -14.62 1.49
N VAL A 120 6.51 -13.69 0.55
CA VAL A 120 5.53 -12.63 0.75
C VAL A 120 4.08 -13.13 0.77
N LEU A 121 3.83 -14.30 0.22
CA LEU A 121 2.51 -14.94 0.26
C LEU A 121 2.34 -15.88 1.45
N ALA A 122 3.42 -16.18 2.18
CA ALA A 122 3.37 -17.06 3.34
C ALA A 122 2.63 -16.39 4.49
N LYS A 123 2.04 -17.22 5.35
CA LYS A 123 1.41 -16.71 6.57
C LYS A 123 2.48 -16.35 7.59
N PHE A 124 2.24 -15.29 8.36
CA PHE A 124 3.12 -14.92 9.46
C PHE A 124 3.12 -16.00 10.54
N SER A 125 4.28 -16.16 11.19
CA SER A 125 4.37 -17.01 12.38
C SER A 125 3.52 -16.42 13.49
N PRO A 126 3.09 -17.22 14.48
CA PRO A 126 2.34 -16.69 15.62
C PRO A 126 3.04 -15.56 16.37
N GLU A 127 4.38 -15.54 16.39
CA GLU A 127 5.14 -14.49 17.05
C GLU A 127 5.12 -13.18 16.28
N ASP A 128 5.13 -13.24 14.93
CA ASP A 128 5.20 -12.07 14.07
C ASP A 128 3.85 -11.42 13.82
N ARG A 129 2.78 -12.19 13.88
CA ARG A 129 1.44 -11.74 13.54
C ARG A 129 0.96 -10.54 14.36
N PRO A 130 1.12 -10.50 15.70
CA PRO A 130 0.69 -9.35 16.48
C PRO A 130 1.38 -8.05 16.08
N ALA A 131 2.68 -8.09 15.77
CA ALA A 131 3.43 -6.91 15.36
C ALA A 131 2.95 -6.39 14.02
N PHE A 132 2.66 -7.27 13.07
CA PHE A 132 2.12 -6.89 11.78
C PHE A 132 0.71 -6.31 11.90
N GLU A 133 -0.16 -6.95 12.69
CA GLU A 133 -1.51 -6.45 12.92
C GLU A 133 -1.51 -5.08 13.61
N GLU A 134 -0.59 -4.85 14.53
CA GLU A 134 -0.43 -3.53 15.15
C GLU A 134 -0.04 -2.47 14.12
N ALA A 135 0.90 -2.78 13.23
CA ALA A 135 1.28 -1.87 12.16
C ALA A 135 0.09 -1.54 11.25
N ILE A 136 -0.67 -2.55 10.84
CA ILE A 136 -1.86 -2.35 10.00
C ILE A 136 -2.93 -1.52 10.73
N SER A 137 -3.06 -1.68 12.04
CA SER A 137 -4.03 -0.92 12.83
C SER A 137 -3.76 0.59 12.84
N LYS A 138 -2.54 1.01 12.51
CA LYS A 138 -2.16 2.42 12.43
C LYS A 138 -2.57 3.09 11.12
N VAL A 139 -3.05 2.32 10.13
CA VAL A 139 -3.37 2.83 8.80
C VAL A 139 -4.36 4.00 8.83
N PRO A 140 -5.49 3.94 9.54
CA PRO A 140 -6.42 5.08 9.54
C PRO A 140 -5.78 6.38 10.02
N ALA A 141 -5.03 6.36 11.12
CA ALA A 141 -4.37 7.54 11.64
C ALA A 141 -3.26 8.04 10.72
N LEU A 142 -2.51 7.12 10.12
CA LEU A 142 -1.43 7.44 9.19
C LEU A 142 -1.97 8.13 7.94
N VAL A 143 -3.05 7.60 7.35
CA VAL A 143 -3.65 8.16 6.15
C VAL A 143 -4.29 9.51 6.44
N GLU A 144 -4.94 9.66 7.59
CA GLU A 144 -5.45 10.97 8.01
C GLU A 144 -4.32 11.99 8.12
N CYS A 145 -3.19 11.60 8.70
CA CYS A 145 -1.99 12.44 8.78
C CYS A 145 -1.50 12.82 7.38
N TYR A 146 -1.48 11.88 6.46
CA TYR A 146 -1.07 12.13 5.08
C TYR A 146 -1.95 13.21 4.42
N PHE A 147 -3.27 13.08 4.52
CA PHE A 147 -4.17 14.05 3.89
C PHE A 147 -4.15 15.42 4.56
N LYS A 148 -3.93 15.47 5.87
CA LYS A 148 -3.89 16.76 6.60
C LYS A 148 -2.54 17.45 6.55
N LEU A 149 -1.43 16.69 6.62
CA LEU A 149 -0.11 17.25 6.85
C LEU A 149 0.94 16.87 5.79
N GLY A 150 0.64 15.93 4.90
CA GLY A 150 1.54 15.51 3.83
C GLY A 150 2.43 14.34 4.19
N ILE A 151 3.12 13.80 3.16
CA ILE A 151 3.94 12.60 3.30
C ILE A 151 5.18 12.83 4.18
N GLU A 152 5.75 14.03 4.17
CA GLU A 152 6.91 14.37 4.99
C GLU A 152 6.61 14.23 6.48
N LYS A 153 5.42 14.63 6.92
CA LYS A 153 5.01 14.43 8.31
C LYS A 153 4.80 12.96 8.65
N CYS A 154 4.30 12.18 7.70
CA CYS A 154 4.20 10.73 7.89
C CYS A 154 5.58 10.11 8.05
N MET A 155 6.55 10.54 7.23
CA MET A 155 7.93 10.07 7.34
C MET A 155 8.51 10.39 8.72
N GLU A 156 8.30 11.60 9.19
CA GLU A 156 8.77 12.04 10.51
C GLU A 156 8.17 11.23 11.65
N ARG A 157 6.86 10.95 11.59
CA ARG A 157 6.13 10.28 12.67
C ARG A 157 6.29 8.77 12.69
N TYR A 158 6.46 8.13 11.55
CA TYR A 158 6.38 6.67 11.44
C TYR A 158 7.68 5.98 11.07
N ASN A 159 8.61 6.64 10.37
CA ASN A 159 9.80 5.97 9.83
C ASN A 159 10.85 5.57 10.87
N GLY A 160 10.98 6.25 11.94
CA GLY A 160 12.04 6.01 12.93
C GLY A 160 11.63 5.18 14.12
N LYS A 161 10.49 4.51 14.05
CA LYS A 161 9.90 3.90 15.25
C LYS A 161 9.62 2.44 15.12
#